data_a63c7caa4f8ee0982a1961f1fc372223
#
_entry.id   a63c7caa4f8ee0982a1961f1fc372223
#
_cell.length_a   1.000
_cell.length_b   1.000
_cell.length_c   1.000
_cell.angle_alpha   90.00
_cell.angle_beta   90.00
_cell.angle_gamma   90.00
#
_symmetry.space_group_name_H-M   'P 1'
#
loop_
_entity.id
_entity.type
_entity.pdbx_description
1 polymer ?
#
loop_
_entity_poly.entity_id
_entity_poly.type
_entity_poly.pdbx_seq_one_letter_code
_entity_poly.pdbx_strand_id
1 'polypeptide(L)'
;MISIGQLKDGKIRKKIFDFYKSKGCNFPVIKSKTCYISKNSKVDEGTIVMHKAFINTNSHIGKNCIINNGAIIEHDVTVGNNVHIAPGAIILGGCTIKENSFIGSGSVIKQNTTTNKNFILQSGKYYNK
;
A
#
# COMPACT_ATOMS: atom_id res chain seq x y z
N MET A 1 -8.38 14.13 -3.46
CA MET A 1 -8.41 12.74 -2.94
C MET A 1 -9.28 11.88 -3.85
N ILE A 2 -8.88 10.64 -4.13
CA ILE A 2 -9.72 9.67 -4.83
C ILE A 2 -10.40 8.81 -3.76
N SER A 3 -11.71 8.93 -3.62
CA SER A 3 -12.49 8.25 -2.56
C SER A 3 -13.01 6.86 -2.96
N ILE A 4 -12.65 6.37 -4.15
CA ILE A 4 -12.97 5.01 -4.57
C ILE A 4 -11.96 4.04 -3.97
N GLY A 5 -12.46 3.01 -3.28
CA GLY A 5 -11.65 1.92 -2.76
C GLY A 5 -11.14 1.01 -3.87
N GLN A 6 -10.32 0.05 -3.48
CA GLN A 6 -9.78 -0.99 -4.37
C GLN A 6 -10.10 -2.35 -3.76
N LEU A 7 -10.96 -3.10 -4.43
CA LEU A 7 -11.25 -4.49 -4.11
C LEU A 7 -10.74 -5.34 -5.28
N LYS A 8 -9.82 -6.25 -5.00
CA LYS A 8 -9.17 -7.16 -5.96
C LYS A 8 -8.37 -6.46 -7.06
N ASP A 9 -9.00 -5.66 -7.94
CA ASP A 9 -8.24 -4.90 -8.94
C ASP A 9 -8.43 -3.39 -8.73
N GLY A 10 -7.35 -2.64 -8.90
CA GLY A 10 -7.33 -1.18 -8.74
C GLY A 10 -7.56 -0.40 -10.03
N LYS A 11 -8.05 -1.03 -11.09
CA LYS A 11 -8.11 -0.42 -12.43
C LYS A 11 -8.88 0.88 -12.48
N ILE A 12 -10.05 0.95 -11.82
CA ILE A 12 -10.87 2.17 -11.82
C ILE A 12 -10.14 3.30 -11.08
N ARG A 13 -9.62 3.02 -9.88
CA ARG A 13 -8.86 3.99 -9.09
C ARG A 13 -7.63 4.48 -9.86
N LYS A 14 -6.90 3.55 -10.50
CA LYS A 14 -5.75 3.88 -11.34
C LYS A 14 -6.13 4.78 -12.52
N LYS A 15 -7.19 4.45 -13.27
CA LYS A 15 -7.66 5.28 -14.40
C LYS A 15 -8.00 6.71 -13.96
N ILE A 16 -8.66 6.87 -12.82
CA ILE A 16 -8.99 8.19 -12.27
C ILE A 16 -7.72 8.95 -11.91
N PHE A 17 -6.77 8.29 -11.23
CA PHE A 17 -5.50 8.90 -10.86
C PHE A 17 -4.73 9.37 -12.10
N ASP A 18 -4.55 8.49 -13.08
CA ASP A 18 -3.81 8.78 -14.32
C ASP A 18 -4.47 9.91 -15.12
N PHE A 19 -5.82 9.90 -15.24
CA PHE A 19 -6.57 10.95 -15.92
C PHE A 19 -6.33 12.33 -15.31
N TYR A 20 -6.46 12.48 -13.99
CA TYR A 20 -6.24 13.78 -13.36
C TYR A 20 -4.77 14.17 -13.32
N LYS A 21 -3.84 13.22 -13.25
CA LYS A 21 -2.41 13.50 -13.39
C LYS A 21 -2.09 14.06 -14.78
N SER A 22 -2.67 13.52 -15.85
CA SER A 22 -2.49 14.04 -17.21
C SER A 22 -3.04 15.46 -17.40
N LYS A 23 -3.95 15.91 -16.50
CA LYS A 23 -4.47 17.30 -16.45
C LYS A 23 -3.64 18.22 -15.52
N GLY A 24 -2.49 17.77 -15.04
CA GLY A 24 -1.64 18.55 -14.15
C GLY A 24 -2.06 18.58 -12.67
N CYS A 25 -3.05 17.78 -12.28
CA CYS A 25 -3.48 17.74 -10.88
C CYS A 25 -2.42 17.09 -9.98
N ASN A 26 -2.20 17.66 -8.80
CA ASN A 26 -1.38 17.08 -7.75
C ASN A 26 -2.25 16.40 -6.71
N PHE A 27 -1.79 15.24 -6.24
CA PHE A 27 -2.48 14.47 -5.21
C PHE A 27 -1.63 14.47 -3.93
N PRO A 28 -2.06 15.12 -2.85
CA PRO A 28 -1.33 15.02 -1.59
C PRO A 28 -1.37 13.61 -1.03
N VAL A 29 -0.40 13.28 -0.19
CA VAL A 29 -0.50 12.12 0.70
C VAL A 29 -1.52 12.45 1.79
N ILE A 30 -2.47 11.56 1.99
CA ILE A 30 -3.48 11.69 3.05
C ILE A 30 -3.14 10.68 4.14
N LYS A 31 -2.93 11.20 5.35
CA LYS A 31 -2.59 10.37 6.51
C LYS A 31 -3.50 10.65 7.68
N SER A 32 -3.95 9.59 8.32
CA SER A 32 -4.68 9.68 9.58
C SER A 32 -3.78 10.24 10.69
N LYS A 33 -4.37 10.98 11.63
CA LYS A 33 -3.66 11.45 12.83
C LYS A 33 -3.14 10.31 13.71
N THR A 34 -3.70 9.11 13.57
CA THR A 34 -3.35 7.93 14.39
C THR A 34 -2.43 6.94 13.69
N CYS A 35 -2.00 7.21 12.45
CA CYS A 35 -1.00 6.38 11.79
C CYS A 35 0.42 6.75 12.27
N TYR A 36 1.32 5.80 12.16
CA TYR A 36 2.76 6.04 12.35
C TYR A 36 3.48 5.85 11.02
N ILE A 37 4.32 6.79 10.67
CA ILE A 37 5.23 6.70 9.52
C ILE A 37 6.61 7.12 10.01
N SER A 38 7.58 6.20 9.91
CA SER A 38 8.97 6.46 10.29
C SER A 38 9.54 7.64 9.50
N LYS A 39 10.38 8.45 10.15
CA LYS A 39 11.06 9.60 9.52
C LYS A 39 11.93 9.21 8.33
N ASN A 40 12.46 7.99 8.33
CA ASN A 40 13.33 7.47 7.27
C ASN A 40 12.54 6.74 6.18
N SER A 41 11.22 6.85 6.17
CA SER A 41 10.38 6.20 5.17
C SER A 41 9.74 7.24 4.25
N LYS A 42 9.42 6.81 3.05
CA LYS A 42 8.84 7.66 2.01
C LYS A 42 7.47 7.16 1.62
N VAL A 43 6.52 8.08 1.47
CA VAL A 43 5.19 7.80 0.93
C VAL A 43 4.93 8.76 -0.21
N ASP A 44 4.63 8.22 -1.38
CA ASP A 44 4.44 9.01 -2.59
C ASP A 44 2.99 9.51 -2.76
N GLU A 45 2.82 10.45 -3.68
CA GLU A 45 1.59 11.19 -3.94
C GLU A 45 0.34 10.32 -4.16
N GLY A 46 -0.81 10.81 -3.76
CA GLY A 46 -2.10 10.14 -3.92
C GLY A 46 -2.34 8.95 -3.00
N THR A 47 -1.34 8.57 -2.21
CA THR A 47 -1.44 7.48 -1.26
C THR A 47 -2.21 7.91 -0.02
N ILE A 48 -3.02 7.00 0.50
CA ILE A 48 -3.80 7.16 1.71
C ILE A 48 -3.26 6.20 2.78
N VAL A 49 -2.90 6.74 3.95
CA VAL A 49 -2.48 5.97 5.12
C VAL A 49 -3.53 6.13 6.21
N MET A 50 -4.25 5.05 6.50
CA MET A 50 -5.43 5.08 7.34
C MET A 50 -5.11 4.90 8.83
N HIS A 51 -6.17 4.81 9.65
CA HIS A 51 -6.05 4.78 11.11
C HIS A 51 -5.21 3.61 11.61
N LYS A 52 -4.30 3.90 12.57
CA LYS A 52 -3.42 2.91 13.22
C LYS A 52 -2.54 2.11 12.23
N ALA A 53 -2.44 2.53 10.98
CA ALA A 53 -1.46 1.94 10.07
C ALA A 53 -0.05 2.29 10.55
N PHE A 54 0.88 1.35 10.39
CA PHE A 54 2.26 1.47 10.83
C PHE A 54 3.20 1.24 9.65
N ILE A 55 4.07 2.21 9.38
CA ILE A 55 5.11 2.13 8.34
C ILE A 55 6.46 2.32 9.01
N ASN A 56 7.22 1.23 9.07
CA ASN A 56 8.51 1.16 9.73
C ASN A 56 9.63 1.77 8.88
N THR A 57 10.83 1.82 9.43
CA THR A 57 11.99 2.53 8.87
C THR A 57 12.43 1.99 7.51
N ASN A 58 13.02 2.87 6.68
CA ASN A 58 13.55 2.59 5.35
C ASN A 58 12.53 2.00 4.36
N SER A 59 11.23 2.15 4.62
CA SER A 59 10.20 1.65 3.72
C SER A 59 9.77 2.71 2.73
N HIS A 60 9.49 2.29 1.49
CA HIS A 60 9.01 3.17 0.43
C HIS A 60 7.64 2.70 -0.08
N ILE A 61 6.66 3.58 0.01
CA ILE A 61 5.30 3.35 -0.47
C ILE A 61 5.09 4.19 -1.73
N GLY A 62 4.81 3.53 -2.82
CA GLY A 62 4.57 4.16 -4.13
C GLY A 62 3.29 5.00 -4.19
N LYS A 63 2.97 5.46 -5.39
CA LYS A 63 1.86 6.36 -5.67
C LYS A 63 0.50 5.66 -5.64
N ASN A 64 -0.53 6.42 -5.28
CA ASN A 64 -1.94 6.01 -5.37
C ASN A 64 -2.25 4.71 -4.61
N CYS A 65 -1.50 4.43 -3.53
CA CYS A 65 -1.71 3.27 -2.67
C CYS A 65 -2.79 3.52 -1.62
N ILE A 66 -3.30 2.43 -1.05
CA ILE A 66 -4.13 2.44 0.16
C ILE A 66 -3.44 1.57 1.20
N ILE A 67 -2.96 2.18 2.28
CA ILE A 67 -2.48 1.48 3.47
C ILE A 67 -3.59 1.59 4.49
N ASN A 68 -4.34 0.50 4.62
CA ASN A 68 -5.62 0.52 5.32
C ASN A 68 -5.47 0.42 6.85
N ASN A 69 -6.59 0.46 7.56
CA ASN A 69 -6.62 0.52 9.03
C ASN A 69 -5.81 -0.61 9.66
N GLY A 70 -4.89 -0.27 10.56
CA GLY A 70 -4.09 -1.24 11.30
C GLY A 70 -3.14 -2.11 10.44
N ALA A 71 -2.97 -1.79 9.16
CA ALA A 71 -1.96 -2.46 8.34
C ALA A 71 -0.56 -2.17 8.86
N ILE A 72 0.31 -3.18 8.87
CA ILE A 72 1.70 -3.08 9.36
C ILE A 72 2.63 -3.33 8.18
N ILE A 73 3.49 -2.36 7.92
CA ILE A 73 4.57 -2.45 6.95
C ILE A 73 5.87 -2.34 7.73
N GLU A 74 6.62 -3.43 7.77
CA GLU A 74 7.88 -3.51 8.48
C GLU A 74 9.03 -2.82 7.73
N HIS A 75 10.24 -2.85 8.34
CA HIS A 75 11.42 -2.17 7.84
C HIS A 75 11.87 -2.66 6.46
N ASP A 76 12.49 -1.78 5.68
CA ASP A 76 13.07 -2.09 4.37
C ASP A 76 12.07 -2.65 3.33
N VAL A 77 10.79 -2.33 3.47
CA VAL A 77 9.73 -2.78 2.55
C VAL A 77 9.57 -1.79 1.40
N THR A 78 9.47 -2.32 0.19
CA THR A 78 9.10 -1.53 -1.00
C THR A 78 7.70 -1.92 -1.47
N VAL A 79 6.80 -0.96 -1.52
CA VAL A 79 5.44 -1.11 -2.08
C VAL A 79 5.34 -0.31 -3.37
N GLY A 80 5.05 -0.99 -4.46
CA GLY A 80 4.87 -0.37 -5.79
C GLY A 80 3.61 0.51 -5.88
N ASN A 81 3.37 1.05 -7.05
CA ASN A 81 2.22 1.94 -7.27
C ASN A 81 0.89 1.18 -7.31
N ASN A 82 -0.20 1.85 -6.96
CA ASN A 82 -1.57 1.31 -7.03
C ASN A 82 -1.75 0.02 -6.22
N VAL A 83 -1.09 -0.11 -5.08
CA VAL A 83 -1.22 -1.26 -4.19
C VAL A 83 -2.21 -0.96 -3.08
N HIS A 84 -3.02 -1.93 -2.73
CA HIS A 84 -3.88 -1.88 -1.55
C HIS A 84 -3.43 -2.92 -0.52
N ILE A 85 -2.94 -2.46 0.60
CA ILE A 85 -2.69 -3.27 1.79
C ILE A 85 -3.94 -3.14 2.67
N ALA A 86 -4.74 -4.20 2.73
CA ALA A 86 -6.07 -4.20 3.37
C ALA A 86 -5.97 -4.19 4.91
N PRO A 87 -7.09 -3.97 5.63
CA PRO A 87 -7.06 -3.83 7.08
C PRO A 87 -6.33 -4.96 7.80
N GLY A 88 -5.43 -4.60 8.71
CA GLY A 88 -4.70 -5.56 9.56
C GLY A 88 -3.74 -6.49 8.81
N ALA A 89 -3.47 -6.26 7.54
CA ALA A 89 -2.47 -7.04 6.82
C ALA A 89 -1.06 -6.66 7.27
N ILE A 90 -0.14 -7.64 7.30
CA ILE A 90 1.23 -7.48 7.78
C ILE A 90 2.20 -7.83 6.67
N ILE A 91 3.08 -6.90 6.34
CA ILE A 91 4.18 -7.10 5.40
C ILE A 91 5.47 -7.11 6.21
N LEU A 92 6.09 -8.28 6.33
CA LEU A 92 7.34 -8.44 7.09
C LEU A 92 8.53 -7.82 6.35
N GLY A 93 9.63 -7.61 7.08
CA GLY A 93 10.77 -6.83 6.62
C GLY A 93 11.41 -7.29 5.32
N GLY A 94 11.97 -6.36 4.55
CA GLY A 94 12.68 -6.62 3.31
C GLY A 94 11.81 -7.07 2.14
N CYS A 95 10.48 -6.97 2.24
CA CYS A 95 9.57 -7.39 1.17
C CYS A 95 9.48 -6.36 0.03
N THR A 96 9.22 -6.86 -1.17
CA THR A 96 8.85 -6.03 -2.34
C THR A 96 7.48 -6.44 -2.85
N ILE A 97 6.50 -5.57 -2.66
CA ILE A 97 5.13 -5.75 -3.19
C ILE A 97 5.04 -4.96 -4.49
N LYS A 98 4.99 -5.66 -5.62
CA LYS A 98 4.96 -5.01 -6.93
C LYS A 98 3.61 -4.36 -7.22
N GLU A 99 3.60 -3.46 -8.20
CA GLU A 99 2.46 -2.61 -8.53
C GLU A 99 1.16 -3.36 -8.82
N ASN A 100 0.04 -2.66 -8.65
CA ASN A 100 -1.33 -3.12 -8.87
C ASN A 100 -1.73 -4.33 -8.02
N SER A 101 -1.05 -4.56 -6.89
CA SER A 101 -1.31 -5.72 -6.02
C SER A 101 -2.38 -5.40 -4.97
N PHE A 102 -3.04 -6.45 -4.50
CA PHE A 102 -3.99 -6.41 -3.39
C PHE A 102 -3.58 -7.45 -2.34
N ILE A 103 -3.34 -6.99 -1.13
CA ILE A 103 -3.03 -7.85 0.02
C ILE A 103 -4.24 -7.85 0.95
N GLY A 104 -4.93 -8.98 1.03
CA GLY A 104 -6.18 -9.13 1.75
C GLY A 104 -6.06 -8.92 3.27
N SER A 105 -7.17 -8.59 3.89
CA SER A 105 -7.24 -8.25 5.33
C SER A 105 -6.70 -9.37 6.21
N GLY A 106 -5.90 -9.02 7.21
CA GLY A 106 -5.33 -9.97 8.17
C GLY A 106 -4.34 -10.97 7.56
N SER A 107 -3.90 -10.76 6.32
CA SER A 107 -2.88 -11.62 5.70
C SER A 107 -1.48 -11.22 6.11
N VAL A 108 -0.54 -12.18 6.04
CA VAL A 108 0.86 -11.96 6.37
C VAL A 108 1.73 -12.33 5.17
N ILE A 109 2.63 -11.45 4.75
CA ILE A 109 3.68 -11.73 3.77
C ILE A 109 4.97 -12.00 4.51
N LYS A 110 5.58 -13.17 4.26
CA LYS A 110 6.85 -13.59 4.85
C LYS A 110 7.99 -12.61 4.51
N GLN A 111 8.91 -12.46 5.43
CA GLN A 111 10.11 -11.64 5.28
C GLN A 111 10.89 -11.95 3.99
N ASN A 112 11.47 -10.91 3.37
CA ASN A 112 12.26 -10.98 2.14
C ASN A 112 11.51 -11.57 0.92
N THR A 113 10.19 -11.45 0.89
CA THR A 113 9.36 -11.91 -0.21
C THR A 113 9.22 -10.85 -1.29
N THR A 114 9.32 -11.25 -2.56
CA THR A 114 8.99 -10.40 -3.71
C THR A 114 7.76 -10.97 -4.43
N THR A 115 6.69 -10.17 -4.55
CA THR A 115 5.48 -10.56 -5.29
C THR A 115 5.62 -10.26 -6.78
N ASN A 116 4.77 -10.88 -7.61
CA ASN A 116 4.59 -10.44 -8.99
C ASN A 116 3.72 -9.18 -9.06
N LYS A 117 3.71 -8.51 -10.23
CA LYS A 117 2.73 -7.47 -10.54
C LYS A 117 1.31 -8.05 -10.57
N ASN A 118 0.33 -7.23 -10.22
CA ASN A 118 -1.08 -7.63 -10.17
C ASN A 118 -1.35 -8.81 -9.22
N PHE A 119 -0.51 -8.97 -8.20
CA PHE A 119 -0.63 -10.04 -7.23
C PHE A 119 -1.84 -9.82 -6.33
N ILE A 120 -2.63 -10.89 -6.11
CA ILE A 120 -3.79 -10.87 -5.22
C ILE A 120 -3.60 -11.93 -4.14
N LEU A 121 -3.48 -11.51 -2.89
CA LEU A 121 -3.52 -12.39 -1.74
C LEU A 121 -4.89 -12.28 -1.08
N GLN A 122 -5.59 -13.41 -0.95
CA GLN A 122 -6.88 -13.44 -0.24
C GLN A 122 -6.70 -13.18 1.25
N SER A 123 -7.76 -12.69 1.89
CA SER A 123 -7.75 -12.37 3.33
C SER A 123 -7.40 -13.58 4.21
N GLY A 124 -6.72 -13.32 5.32
CA GLY A 124 -6.37 -14.33 6.31
C GLY A 124 -5.33 -15.35 5.85
N LYS A 125 -4.55 -15.07 4.82
CA LYS A 125 -3.54 -16.00 4.27
C LYS A 125 -2.12 -15.63 4.72
N TYR A 126 -1.31 -16.66 4.93
CA TYR A 126 0.14 -16.54 5.06
C TYR A 126 0.80 -16.86 3.73
N TYR A 127 1.59 -15.94 3.19
CA TYR A 127 2.31 -16.10 1.93
C TYR A 127 3.81 -16.22 2.20
N ASN A 128 4.41 -17.32 1.76
CA ASN A 128 5.78 -17.74 2.10
C ASN A 128 6.63 -18.18 0.90
N LYS A 129 6.30 -17.71 -0.31
CA LYS A 129 7.08 -18.04 -1.51
C LYS A 129 8.22 -17.05 -1.72
#